data_8b3c48a7c9b9f10e032cb877617d475d
#
_entry.id   8b3c48a7c9b9f10e032cb877617d475d
#
_cell.length_a   1.000
_cell.length_b   1.000
_cell.length_c   1.000
_cell.angle_alpha   90.00
_cell.angle_beta   90.00
_cell.angle_gamma   90.00
#
_symmetry.space_group_name_H-M   'P 1'
#
loop_
_entity.id
_entity.type
_entity.pdbx_description
1 polymer ?
#
loop_
_entity_poly.entity_id
_entity_poly.type
_entity_poly.pdbx_seq_one_letter_code
_entity_poly.pdbx_strand_id
1 'polypeptide(L)'
;AAVLSSSFGMGNSYFRIGADSVREVDTVPFGCFRRELFDRIGYFDEELIRNQDDEFNGRIIKNGGKIYLIPSVVIDYYARDTVAKVYKMFYQYGLFKPLVNKKLGSPATIRQFVPLCFTLGLILGPLTFLISPVFAWIYSVVIICYLGMAAYFSARSAAGFRQWLMQIWVYFVVHFAY
;
A
#
# COMPACT_ATOMS: atom_id res chain seq x y z
N ALA A 1 -3.66 8.16 -10.41
CA ALA A 1 -2.24 8.48 -10.30
C ALA A 1 -1.95 9.33 -9.05
N ALA A 2 -2.68 10.42 -8.83
CA ALA A 2 -2.50 11.29 -7.66
C ALA A 2 -2.66 10.53 -6.34
N VAL A 3 -3.66 9.65 -6.23
CA VAL A 3 -3.86 8.80 -5.04
C VAL A 3 -2.70 7.83 -4.83
N LEU A 4 -2.22 7.18 -5.90
CA LEU A 4 -1.13 6.21 -5.84
C LEU A 4 0.25 6.84 -5.58
N SER A 5 0.38 8.15 -5.77
CA SER A 5 1.60 8.93 -5.50
C SER A 5 1.50 9.74 -4.19
N SER A 6 0.48 9.52 -3.38
CA SER A 6 0.31 10.22 -2.10
C SER A 6 0.68 9.33 -0.92
N SER A 7 1.21 9.96 0.14
CA SER A 7 1.53 9.27 1.39
C SER A 7 0.28 8.71 2.08
N PHE A 8 -0.87 9.35 1.94
CA PHE A 8 -2.13 8.86 2.48
C PHE A 8 -2.64 7.62 1.72
N GLY A 9 -2.46 7.56 0.38
CA GLY A 9 -2.87 6.41 -0.43
C GLY A 9 -1.94 5.20 -0.33
N MET A 10 -0.62 5.44 -0.24
CA MET A 10 0.40 4.39 -0.34
C MET A 10 1.32 4.30 0.88
N GLY A 11 1.04 5.08 1.93
CA GLY A 11 1.90 5.14 3.10
C GLY A 11 3.33 5.55 2.73
N ASN A 12 4.32 4.90 3.34
CA ASN A 12 5.75 5.19 3.12
C ASN A 12 6.34 4.39 1.94
N SER A 13 5.57 4.11 0.89
CA SER A 13 6.10 3.49 -0.33
C SER A 13 6.92 4.50 -1.13
N TYR A 14 8.16 4.73 -0.73
CA TYR A 14 9.04 5.77 -1.27
C TYR A 14 9.24 5.71 -2.78
N PHE A 15 9.20 4.52 -3.37
CA PHE A 15 9.25 4.37 -4.82
C PHE A 15 8.04 4.96 -5.56
N ARG A 16 6.94 5.28 -4.84
CA ARG A 16 5.74 5.94 -5.39
C ARG A 16 5.63 7.41 -5.00
N ILE A 17 6.04 7.76 -3.79
CA ILE A 17 5.90 9.12 -3.27
C ILE A 17 7.15 9.97 -3.52
N GLY A 18 8.25 9.36 -3.96
CA GLY A 18 9.53 10.02 -4.20
C GLY A 18 10.48 9.98 -2.99
N ALA A 19 11.74 10.26 -3.25
CA ALA A 19 12.80 10.43 -2.25
C ALA A 19 13.79 11.47 -2.76
N ASP A 20 14.30 12.31 -1.87
CA ASP A 20 15.25 13.39 -2.21
C ASP A 20 16.71 12.90 -2.23
N SER A 21 16.99 11.76 -1.62
CA SER A 21 18.34 11.18 -1.52
C SER A 21 18.28 9.66 -1.58
N VAL A 22 19.42 9.03 -1.86
CA VAL A 22 19.57 7.57 -1.79
C VAL A 22 19.22 7.12 -0.36
N ARG A 23 18.33 6.15 -0.25
CA ARG A 23 17.86 5.66 1.05
C ARG A 23 17.60 4.17 1.05
N GLU A 24 17.81 3.55 2.19
CA GLU A 24 17.43 2.17 2.44
C GLU A 24 15.90 2.08 2.55
N VAL A 25 15.32 1.10 1.86
CA VAL A 25 13.87 0.85 1.80
C VAL A 25 13.58 -0.65 1.95
N ASP A 26 12.35 -0.96 2.28
CA ASP A 26 11.90 -2.35 2.40
C ASP A 26 11.58 -3.03 1.06
N THR A 27 11.23 -2.26 0.06
CA THR A 27 10.89 -2.79 -1.26
C THR A 27 11.07 -1.76 -2.37
N VAL A 28 11.43 -2.25 -3.56
CA VAL A 28 11.38 -1.50 -4.82
C VAL A 28 10.75 -2.39 -5.89
N PRO A 29 9.94 -1.86 -6.80
CA PRO A 29 9.55 -2.56 -8.02
C PRO A 29 10.69 -2.48 -9.03
N PHE A 30 10.78 -3.46 -9.93
CA PHE A 30 11.75 -3.47 -11.03
C PHE A 30 13.21 -3.28 -10.57
N GLY A 31 13.57 -3.94 -9.46
CA GLY A 31 14.91 -3.84 -8.86
C GLY A 31 16.01 -4.35 -9.79
N CYS A 32 17.21 -3.77 -9.66
CA CYS A 32 18.44 -4.29 -10.26
C CYS A 32 19.21 -5.08 -9.21
N PHE A 33 19.53 -6.33 -9.48
CA PHE A 33 20.12 -7.26 -8.54
C PHE A 33 21.44 -7.81 -9.07
N ARG A 34 22.40 -8.03 -8.16
CA ARG A 34 23.64 -8.75 -8.50
C ARG A 34 23.34 -10.21 -8.78
N ARG A 35 24.00 -10.80 -9.75
CA ARG A 35 23.81 -12.20 -10.16
C ARG A 35 23.96 -13.17 -9.00
N GLU A 36 25.00 -12.97 -8.19
CA GLU A 36 25.36 -13.82 -7.06
C GLU A 36 24.25 -13.85 -5.97
N LEU A 37 23.35 -12.87 -5.98
CA LEU A 37 22.21 -12.86 -5.06
C LEU A 37 21.27 -14.04 -5.35
N PHE A 38 20.99 -14.31 -6.63
CA PHE A 38 20.12 -15.42 -7.03
C PHE A 38 20.71 -16.78 -6.68
N ASP A 39 22.05 -16.90 -6.73
CA ASP A 39 22.75 -18.14 -6.33
C ASP A 39 22.64 -18.38 -4.81
N ARG A 40 22.50 -17.30 -4.01
CA ARG A 40 22.42 -17.37 -2.54
C ARG A 40 21.02 -17.58 -2.00
N ILE A 41 20.03 -16.90 -2.57
CA ILE A 41 18.66 -16.86 -2.02
C ILE A 41 17.60 -17.42 -3.00
N GLY A 42 18.01 -17.88 -4.17
CA GLY A 42 17.11 -18.40 -5.22
C GLY A 42 16.45 -17.30 -6.05
N TYR A 43 15.70 -17.74 -7.05
CA TYR A 43 14.98 -16.87 -7.99
C TYR A 43 13.63 -16.41 -7.41
N PHE A 44 12.87 -15.63 -8.22
CA PHE A 44 11.50 -15.26 -7.89
C PHE A 44 10.61 -16.51 -7.73
N ASP A 45 9.70 -16.45 -6.78
CA ASP A 45 8.78 -17.55 -6.51
C ASP A 45 7.64 -17.57 -7.54
N GLU A 46 7.53 -18.64 -8.30
CA GLU A 46 6.59 -18.79 -9.42
C GLU A 46 5.13 -19.01 -8.97
N GLU A 47 4.90 -19.38 -7.71
CA GLU A 47 3.53 -19.47 -7.16
C GLU A 47 2.90 -18.09 -6.96
N LEU A 48 3.73 -17.03 -6.89
CA LEU A 48 3.27 -15.67 -6.66
C LEU A 48 2.95 -14.99 -7.99
N ILE A 49 1.70 -14.96 -8.39
CA ILE A 49 1.24 -14.16 -9.55
C ILE A 49 1.32 -12.66 -9.27
N ARG A 50 1.28 -12.27 -7.97
CA ARG A 50 1.43 -10.89 -7.48
C ARG A 50 2.33 -10.88 -6.26
N ASN A 51 2.94 -9.72 -5.99
CA ASN A 51 3.83 -9.49 -4.85
C ASN A 51 5.10 -10.36 -4.87
N GLN A 52 5.52 -10.88 -6.04
CA GLN A 52 6.77 -11.61 -6.18
C GLN A 52 8.00 -10.74 -5.90
N ASP A 53 7.92 -9.46 -6.26
CA ASP A 53 8.93 -8.45 -5.92
C ASP A 53 9.01 -8.19 -4.41
N ASP A 54 7.87 -8.11 -3.76
CA ASP A 54 7.76 -7.90 -2.32
C ASP A 54 8.30 -9.11 -1.53
N GLU A 55 8.01 -10.33 -1.97
CA GLU A 55 8.55 -11.56 -1.40
C GLU A 55 10.06 -11.63 -1.58
N PHE A 56 10.56 -11.39 -2.80
CA PHE A 56 11.98 -11.44 -3.11
C PHE A 56 12.76 -10.38 -2.32
N ASN A 57 12.26 -9.16 -2.24
CA ASN A 57 12.82 -8.09 -1.42
C ASN A 57 12.86 -8.48 0.07
N GLY A 58 11.79 -9.09 0.57
CA GLY A 58 11.74 -9.63 1.93
C GLY A 58 12.79 -10.71 2.19
N ARG A 59 13.04 -11.61 1.23
CA ARG A 59 14.14 -12.61 1.34
C ARG A 59 15.50 -11.97 1.35
N ILE A 60 15.75 -10.93 0.55
CA ILE A 60 17.00 -10.17 0.59
C ILE A 60 17.27 -9.65 2.00
N ILE A 61 16.30 -8.95 2.59
CA ILE A 61 16.42 -8.35 3.93
C ILE A 61 16.62 -9.44 4.99
N LYS A 62 15.85 -10.53 4.92
CA LYS A 62 15.94 -11.65 5.87
C LYS A 62 17.32 -12.33 5.84
N ASN A 63 18.01 -12.30 4.71
CA ASN A 63 19.38 -12.81 4.55
C ASN A 63 20.47 -11.74 4.76
N GLY A 64 20.13 -10.63 5.45
CA GLY A 64 21.08 -9.58 5.82
C GLY A 64 21.45 -8.62 4.67
N GLY A 65 20.74 -8.70 3.53
CA GLY A 65 20.90 -7.77 2.43
C GLY A 65 20.18 -6.45 2.67
N LYS A 66 20.52 -5.44 1.86
CA LYS A 66 19.93 -4.11 1.89
C LYS A 66 19.41 -3.72 0.51
N ILE A 67 18.31 -2.98 0.49
CA ILE A 67 17.69 -2.46 -0.73
C ILE A 67 17.78 -0.95 -0.68
N TYR A 68 18.28 -0.35 -1.76
CA TYR A 68 18.41 1.10 -1.86
C TYR A 68 17.52 1.64 -2.98
N LEU A 69 16.74 2.66 -2.66
CA LEU A 69 16.06 3.50 -3.64
C LEU A 69 17.02 4.61 -4.09
N ILE A 70 17.24 4.67 -5.39
CA ILE A 70 18.11 5.67 -6.03
C ILE A 70 17.22 6.66 -6.77
N PRO A 71 17.08 7.91 -6.30
CA PRO A 71 16.13 8.88 -6.87
C PRO A 71 16.41 9.27 -8.33
N SER A 72 17.67 9.15 -8.79
CA SER A 72 18.03 9.43 -10.19
C SER A 72 17.57 8.35 -11.19
N VAL A 73 17.16 7.16 -10.68
CA VAL A 73 16.55 6.12 -11.51
C VAL A 73 15.05 6.32 -11.53
N VAL A 74 14.56 6.96 -12.56
CA VAL A 74 13.13 7.29 -12.73
C VAL A 74 12.47 6.28 -13.65
N ILE A 75 11.28 5.83 -13.26
CA ILE A 75 10.45 4.92 -14.06
C ILE A 75 9.09 5.58 -14.25
N ASP A 76 8.64 5.69 -15.50
CA ASP A 76 7.29 6.15 -15.80
C ASP A 76 6.28 5.04 -15.51
N TYR A 77 5.42 5.28 -14.52
CA TYR A 77 4.37 4.35 -14.14
C TYR A 77 3.00 4.81 -14.63
N TYR A 78 2.46 4.12 -15.62
CA TYR A 78 1.10 4.35 -16.10
C TYR A 78 0.07 3.74 -15.13
N ALA A 79 -0.59 4.59 -14.36
CA ALA A 79 -1.64 4.17 -13.43
C ALA A 79 -2.82 3.53 -14.16
N ARG A 80 -3.58 2.69 -13.47
CA ARG A 80 -4.81 2.10 -14.01
C ARG A 80 -5.83 3.22 -14.31
N ASP A 81 -6.44 3.16 -15.48
CA ASP A 81 -7.32 4.18 -16.04
C ASP A 81 -8.76 4.15 -15.51
N THR A 82 -9.16 3.06 -14.84
CA THR A 82 -10.50 2.90 -14.25
C THR A 82 -10.45 2.46 -12.79
N VAL A 83 -11.46 2.88 -12.00
CA VAL A 83 -11.60 2.48 -10.59
C VAL A 83 -11.69 0.95 -10.46
N ALA A 84 -12.38 0.27 -11.38
CA ALA A 84 -12.48 -1.18 -11.37
C ALA A 84 -11.13 -1.88 -11.54
N LYS A 85 -10.26 -1.36 -12.41
CA LYS A 85 -8.90 -1.90 -12.57
C LYS A 85 -8.02 -1.60 -11.36
N VAL A 86 -8.20 -0.43 -10.71
CA VAL A 86 -7.53 -0.10 -9.44
C VAL A 86 -7.98 -1.06 -8.35
N TYR A 87 -9.28 -1.24 -8.16
CA TYR A 87 -9.85 -2.21 -7.21
C TYR A 87 -9.26 -3.61 -7.41
N LYS A 88 -9.33 -4.14 -8.64
CA LYS A 88 -8.79 -5.47 -8.97
C LYS A 88 -7.30 -5.60 -8.62
N MET A 89 -6.52 -4.56 -8.89
CA MET A 89 -5.09 -4.54 -8.58
C MET A 89 -4.84 -4.63 -7.07
N PHE A 90 -5.51 -3.81 -6.26
CA PHE A 90 -5.35 -3.82 -4.81
C PHE A 90 -5.91 -5.06 -4.16
N TYR A 91 -7.05 -5.55 -4.63
CA TYR A 91 -7.60 -6.84 -4.22
C TYR A 91 -6.60 -7.99 -4.44
N GLN A 92 -5.93 -8.02 -5.59
CA GLN A 92 -4.90 -9.02 -5.85
C GLN A 92 -3.69 -8.86 -4.92
N TYR A 93 -3.28 -7.62 -4.61
CA TYR A 93 -2.20 -7.40 -3.63
C TYR A 93 -2.57 -7.94 -2.25
N GLY A 94 -3.77 -7.66 -1.77
CA GLY A 94 -4.26 -8.18 -0.49
C GLY A 94 -4.41 -9.71 -0.49
N LEU A 95 -4.90 -10.29 -1.59
CA LEU A 95 -5.10 -11.73 -1.73
C LEU A 95 -3.79 -12.53 -1.63
N PHE A 96 -2.71 -12.03 -2.24
CA PHE A 96 -1.41 -12.72 -2.23
C PHE A 96 -0.53 -12.36 -1.02
N LYS A 97 -0.86 -11.32 -0.25
CA LYS A 97 -0.05 -10.90 0.89
C LYS A 97 0.08 -11.94 2.01
N PRO A 98 -0.98 -12.69 2.40
CA PRO A 98 -0.85 -13.78 3.36
C PRO A 98 0.11 -14.88 2.90
N LEU A 99 0.12 -15.20 1.60
CA LEU A 99 1.05 -16.19 1.03
C LEU A 99 2.50 -15.70 1.10
N VAL A 100 2.76 -14.42 0.77
CA VAL A 100 4.07 -13.78 0.95
C VAL A 100 4.54 -13.91 2.39
N ASN A 101 3.68 -13.53 3.36
CA ASN A 101 4.02 -13.60 4.79
C ASN A 101 4.30 -15.05 5.24
N LYS A 102 3.54 -16.02 4.73
CA LYS A 102 3.77 -17.44 5.01
C LYS A 102 5.13 -17.90 4.48
N LYS A 103 5.50 -17.52 3.26
CA LYS A 103 6.79 -17.88 2.64
C LYS A 103 7.97 -17.20 3.36
N LEU A 104 7.82 -15.96 3.76
CA LEU A 104 8.82 -15.24 4.55
C LEU A 104 8.87 -15.69 6.02
N GLY A 105 7.85 -16.37 6.53
CA GLY A 105 7.72 -16.76 7.94
C GLY A 105 7.45 -15.59 8.91
N SER A 106 7.29 -14.39 8.38
CA SER A 106 6.97 -13.17 9.16
C SER A 106 6.40 -12.09 8.25
N PRO A 107 5.60 -11.16 8.79
CA PRO A 107 5.17 -9.97 8.06
C PRO A 107 6.37 -9.09 7.69
N ALA A 108 6.46 -8.67 6.43
CA ALA A 108 7.52 -7.77 5.98
C ALA A 108 7.48 -6.41 6.70
N THR A 109 6.28 -5.87 6.93
CA THR A 109 6.08 -4.60 7.65
C THR A 109 4.75 -4.59 8.39
N ILE A 110 4.65 -3.85 9.51
CA ILE A 110 3.39 -3.71 10.26
C ILE A 110 2.34 -2.93 9.47
N ARG A 111 2.75 -1.99 8.61
CA ARG A 111 1.82 -1.17 7.81
C ARG A 111 0.90 -1.97 6.89
N GLN A 112 1.27 -3.20 6.51
CA GLN A 112 0.44 -4.08 5.67
C GLN A 112 -0.90 -4.46 6.33
N PHE A 113 -1.00 -4.35 7.68
CA PHE A 113 -2.23 -4.63 8.40
C PHE A 113 -3.19 -3.43 8.48
N VAL A 114 -2.74 -2.23 8.09
CA VAL A 114 -3.58 -1.02 8.12
C VAL A 114 -4.85 -1.18 7.27
N PRO A 115 -4.80 -1.68 6.02
CA PRO A 115 -6.02 -1.92 5.24
C PRO A 115 -6.95 -2.96 5.87
N LEU A 116 -6.40 -4.03 6.45
CA LEU A 116 -7.18 -5.03 7.17
C LEU A 116 -7.90 -4.41 8.38
N CYS A 117 -7.18 -3.65 9.22
CA CYS A 117 -7.78 -2.95 10.36
C CYS A 117 -8.84 -1.94 9.91
N PHE A 118 -8.60 -1.23 8.80
CA PHE A 118 -9.56 -0.31 8.21
C PHE A 118 -10.85 -1.03 7.78
N THR A 119 -10.73 -2.13 7.04
CA THR A 119 -11.87 -2.93 6.57
C THR A 119 -12.65 -3.55 7.74
N LEU A 120 -11.96 -4.11 8.73
CA LEU A 120 -12.58 -4.62 9.95
C LEU A 120 -13.28 -3.49 10.74
N GLY A 121 -12.66 -2.32 10.83
CA GLY A 121 -13.26 -1.14 11.44
C GLY A 121 -14.53 -0.68 10.72
N LEU A 122 -14.58 -0.75 9.40
CA LEU A 122 -15.78 -0.43 8.64
C LEU A 122 -16.91 -1.44 8.86
N ILE A 123 -16.59 -2.73 8.99
CA ILE A 123 -17.60 -3.80 9.16
C ILE A 123 -18.10 -3.86 10.61
N LEU A 124 -17.18 -3.85 11.58
CA LEU A 124 -17.50 -4.03 13.00
C LEU A 124 -17.79 -2.72 13.73
N GLY A 125 -17.22 -1.61 13.23
CA GLY A 125 -17.36 -0.31 13.87
C GLY A 125 -18.82 0.15 14.10
N PRO A 126 -19.75 -0.06 13.15
CA PRO A 126 -21.17 0.28 13.40
C PRO A 126 -21.78 -0.42 14.60
N LEU A 127 -21.25 -1.59 15.02
CA LEU A 127 -21.74 -2.27 16.23
C LEU A 127 -21.48 -1.47 17.51
N THR A 128 -20.54 -0.54 17.49
CA THR A 128 -20.24 0.34 18.63
C THR A 128 -21.44 1.20 19.02
N PHE A 129 -22.34 1.52 18.08
CA PHE A 129 -23.59 2.25 18.36
C PHE A 129 -24.57 1.44 19.24
N LEU A 130 -24.43 0.11 19.23
CA LEU A 130 -25.27 -0.78 20.06
C LEU A 130 -24.65 -1.05 21.43
N ILE A 131 -23.33 -0.78 21.60
CA ILE A 131 -22.60 -1.10 22.82
C ILE A 131 -22.59 0.09 23.78
N SER A 132 -22.15 1.26 23.33
CA SER A 132 -22.01 2.44 24.18
C SER A 132 -21.92 3.73 23.34
N PRO A 133 -22.54 4.83 23.78
CA PRO A 133 -22.39 6.14 23.14
C PRO A 133 -20.92 6.61 23.05
N VAL A 134 -20.09 6.25 24.03
CA VAL A 134 -18.66 6.61 24.03
C VAL A 134 -17.93 5.93 22.86
N PHE A 135 -18.12 4.62 22.67
CA PHE A 135 -17.50 3.89 21.56
C PHE A 135 -18.06 4.35 20.22
N ALA A 136 -19.35 4.63 20.13
CA ALA A 136 -19.97 5.20 18.93
C ALA A 136 -19.37 6.57 18.56
N TRP A 137 -19.12 7.41 19.56
CA TRP A 137 -18.48 8.72 19.35
C TRP A 137 -17.03 8.57 18.90
N ILE A 138 -16.22 7.69 19.52
CA ILE A 138 -14.85 7.41 19.12
C ILE A 138 -14.81 6.91 17.67
N TYR A 139 -15.65 5.96 17.32
CA TYR A 139 -15.75 5.44 15.94
C TYR A 139 -16.10 6.55 14.95
N SER A 140 -17.09 7.39 15.28
CA SER A 140 -17.50 8.51 14.42
C SER A 140 -16.36 9.50 14.19
N VAL A 141 -15.58 9.82 15.24
CA VAL A 141 -14.41 10.70 15.12
C VAL A 141 -13.36 10.09 14.20
N VAL A 142 -13.08 8.79 14.32
CA VAL A 142 -12.11 8.09 13.44
C VAL A 142 -12.56 8.18 11.97
N ILE A 143 -13.83 7.93 11.68
CA ILE A 143 -14.37 8.03 10.31
C ILE A 143 -14.31 9.47 9.79
N ILE A 144 -14.67 10.46 10.61
CA ILE A 144 -14.59 11.88 10.22
C ILE A 144 -13.12 12.27 9.94
N CYS A 145 -12.20 11.87 10.78
CA CYS A 145 -10.76 12.10 10.55
C CYS A 145 -10.27 11.46 9.25
N TYR A 146 -10.68 10.22 8.97
CA TYR A 146 -10.36 9.54 7.72
C TYR A 146 -10.88 10.30 6.49
N LEU A 147 -12.16 10.69 6.51
CA LEU A 147 -12.77 11.46 5.42
C LEU A 147 -12.13 12.84 5.26
N GLY A 148 -11.80 13.50 6.38
CA GLY A 148 -11.09 14.77 6.38
C GLY A 148 -9.71 14.67 5.75
N MET A 149 -8.95 13.61 6.08
CA MET A 149 -7.66 13.34 5.44
C MET A 149 -7.80 13.04 3.95
N ALA A 150 -8.76 12.20 3.55
CA ALA A 150 -9.03 11.92 2.15
C ALA A 150 -9.38 13.19 1.38
N ALA A 151 -10.24 14.05 1.95
CA ALA A 151 -10.62 15.34 1.39
C ALA A 151 -9.43 16.31 1.27
N TYR A 152 -8.59 16.38 2.30
CA TYR A 152 -7.38 17.22 2.33
C TYR A 152 -6.37 16.80 1.26
N PHE A 153 -6.00 15.52 1.20
CA PHE A 153 -5.04 15.03 0.22
C PHE A 153 -5.58 15.15 -1.22
N SER A 154 -6.90 14.96 -1.41
CA SER A 154 -7.54 15.17 -2.70
C SER A 154 -7.50 16.65 -3.11
N ALA A 155 -7.73 17.59 -2.20
CA ALA A 155 -7.69 19.03 -2.49
C ALA A 155 -6.30 19.52 -2.95
N ARG A 156 -5.23 18.84 -2.53
CA ARG A 156 -3.86 19.20 -2.92
C ARG A 156 -3.51 18.87 -4.37
N SER A 157 -4.26 17.98 -5.01
CA SER A 157 -3.92 17.47 -6.35
C SER A 157 -5.07 17.52 -7.35
N ALA A 158 -6.30 17.81 -6.89
CA ALA A 158 -7.46 17.88 -7.78
C ALA A 158 -7.51 19.21 -8.52
N ALA A 159 -7.73 19.16 -9.84
CA ALA A 159 -7.91 20.33 -10.68
C ALA A 159 -9.35 20.91 -10.62
N GLY A 160 -10.30 20.22 -9.95
CA GLY A 160 -11.69 20.68 -9.81
C GLY A 160 -12.54 19.74 -8.94
N PHE A 161 -13.74 20.17 -8.62
CA PHE A 161 -14.63 19.51 -7.67
C PHE A 161 -14.93 18.03 -8.04
N ARG A 162 -15.18 17.75 -9.33
CA ARG A 162 -15.44 16.38 -9.80
C ARG A 162 -14.24 15.46 -9.55
N GLN A 163 -13.03 15.96 -9.82
CA GLN A 163 -11.81 15.20 -9.60
C GLN A 163 -11.53 15.01 -8.10
N TRP A 164 -11.84 16.02 -7.29
CA TRP A 164 -11.73 15.96 -5.85
C TRP A 164 -12.61 14.85 -5.26
N LEU A 165 -13.89 14.78 -5.63
CA LEU A 165 -14.80 13.71 -5.22
C LEU A 165 -14.33 12.34 -5.69
N MET A 166 -13.86 12.24 -6.94
CA MET A 166 -13.35 10.98 -7.49
C MET A 166 -12.12 10.50 -6.72
N GLN A 167 -11.20 11.38 -6.34
CA GLN A 167 -10.03 11.00 -5.57
C GLN A 167 -10.38 10.52 -4.16
N ILE A 168 -11.34 11.15 -3.48
CA ILE A 168 -11.84 10.67 -2.19
C ILE A 168 -12.37 9.23 -2.33
N TRP A 169 -13.16 8.97 -3.36
CA TRP A 169 -13.66 7.64 -3.65
C TRP A 169 -12.52 6.63 -3.94
N VAL A 170 -11.51 7.03 -4.71
CA VAL A 170 -10.37 6.17 -5.02
C VAL A 170 -9.53 5.86 -3.78
N TYR A 171 -9.35 6.81 -2.84
CA TYR A 171 -8.72 6.53 -1.54
C TYR A 171 -9.47 5.42 -0.79
N PHE A 172 -10.79 5.53 -0.72
CA PHE A 172 -11.61 4.48 -0.09
C PHE A 172 -11.42 3.13 -0.78
N VAL A 173 -11.49 3.10 -2.11
CA VAL A 173 -11.32 1.88 -2.90
C VAL A 173 -9.95 1.23 -2.67
N VAL A 174 -8.89 2.01 -2.64
CA VAL A 174 -7.51 1.52 -2.42
C VAL A 174 -7.35 0.88 -1.04
N HIS A 175 -7.88 1.54 0.01
CA HIS A 175 -7.76 1.05 1.38
C HIS A 175 -8.68 -0.14 1.68
N PHE A 176 -9.85 -0.19 1.03
CA PHE A 176 -10.83 -1.26 1.23
C PHE A 176 -10.51 -2.53 0.44
N ALA A 177 -9.95 -2.38 -0.77
CA ALA A 177 -9.71 -3.49 -1.68
C ALA A 177 -8.46 -4.33 -1.33
N TYR A 178 -7.53 -3.76 -0.56
CA TYR A 178 -6.31 -4.44 -0.14
C TYR A 178 -6.64 -5.38 1.03
#